data_806d172954cf45c92119c3c663e5c92b
#
_entry.id   806d172954cf45c92119c3c663e5c92b
#
_cell.length_a   1.000
_cell.length_b   1.000
_cell.length_c   1.000
_cell.angle_alpha   90.00
_cell.angle_beta   90.00
_cell.angle_gamma   90.00
#
_symmetry.space_group_name_H-M   'P 1'
#
loop_
_entity.id
_entity.type
_entity.pdbx_description
1 polymer ?
#
loop_
_entity_poly.entity_id
_entity_poly.type
_entity_poly.pdbx_seq_one_letter_code
_entity_poly.pdbx_strand_id
1 'polypeptide(L)'
;MRTALPPVTAAIALLACSPSSKAASGDSAAAATASSAAATPGRAARPNDPVAASRPSADPDFHPSWSRKSVIYEVNVRQYTPEGTLAALQRHLPRLEKLGVDILWLMPVQPIGVKNRKGKLGSYYAISDYTAVNPEFGKIEDFRAFVAGAHQRGMRVILDWVANHTAYDHEWVTAHPDYYERRADGSLMNARDNEGKETDWTDVAELDFRNPALRQAMIAEMKWWIDSTGIDGFRCDVAGGVPVDFWVEARTALKVRAPALFLLAEAEDPRMHAAFDMTYGWDLHHLMNAIAQGKQGTPALDAYFARDDSVYGPGAYRMYFTSNHDENSWNGSEFERMGANHKAAFVLDATAQRSMPLLYTGQEVSMKKRLRFFEKDTVDWTGPSLADFYSSVFDLKHTQAALANGPWGGPQVKLATDGGDRVYAFTRSRDDNTVLVALNFADKPTSVSYRGLTRPGGYTEWFTKASASLATDGKIEIPANGYRVFVR
;
A
#
# COMPACT_ATOMS: atom_id res chain seq x y z
N MET A 1 55.76 -27.19 -45.67
CA MET A 1 55.82 -26.00 -46.53
C MET A 1 55.00 -24.88 -45.91
N ARG A 2 55.72 -23.81 -45.64
CA ARG A 2 55.23 -22.57 -45.00
C ARG A 2 54.36 -21.78 -45.99
N THR A 3 53.34 -21.08 -45.52
CA THR A 3 53.12 -19.67 -45.89
C THR A 3 52.30 -18.95 -44.81
N ALA A 4 52.85 -17.84 -44.38
CA ALA A 4 52.30 -16.90 -43.40
C ALA A 4 51.40 -15.87 -44.03
N LEU A 5 50.46 -15.34 -43.27
CA LEU A 5 49.62 -14.17 -43.61
C LEU A 5 49.93 -13.00 -42.65
N PRO A 6 49.94 -11.77 -43.14
CA PRO A 6 50.21 -10.59 -42.31
C PRO A 6 48.96 -9.97 -41.72
N PRO A 7 49.09 -9.03 -40.75
CA PRO A 7 47.98 -8.43 -40.00
C PRO A 7 47.37 -7.20 -40.71
N VAL A 8 46.07 -6.97 -40.54
CA VAL A 8 45.37 -5.78 -40.99
C VAL A 8 44.92 -4.96 -39.79
N THR A 9 45.41 -3.75 -39.76
CA THR A 9 45.08 -2.68 -38.80
C THR A 9 43.72 -2.06 -39.14
N ALA A 10 42.87 -1.90 -38.14
CA ALA A 10 41.56 -1.22 -38.28
C ALA A 10 41.66 0.27 -37.94
N ALA A 11 41.20 1.10 -38.83
CA ALA A 11 41.05 2.54 -38.62
C ALA A 11 39.59 2.88 -38.24
N ILE A 12 39.47 3.75 -37.25
CA ILE A 12 38.22 4.33 -36.74
C ILE A 12 37.76 5.41 -37.74
N ALA A 13 36.50 5.35 -38.16
CA ALA A 13 35.83 6.48 -38.78
C ALA A 13 34.52 6.78 -38.12
N LEU A 14 34.49 7.95 -37.44
CA LEU A 14 33.27 8.64 -37.02
C LEU A 14 32.53 9.20 -38.23
N LEU A 15 31.25 8.86 -38.36
CA LEU A 15 30.33 9.57 -39.24
C LEU A 15 29.04 9.87 -38.50
N ALA A 16 28.83 11.17 -38.27
CA ALA A 16 27.58 11.76 -37.82
C ALA A 16 26.59 11.77 -38.99
N CYS A 17 25.34 11.32 -38.77
CA CYS A 17 24.20 11.63 -39.62
C CYS A 17 22.98 11.92 -38.78
N SER A 18 22.45 13.12 -38.91
CA SER A 18 21.19 13.62 -38.37
C SER A 18 19.97 13.08 -39.11
N PRO A 19 18.75 13.17 -38.55
CA PRO A 19 17.64 12.28 -38.89
C PRO A 19 16.75 12.82 -40.00
N SER A 20 16.19 11.92 -40.79
CA SER A 20 15.04 12.19 -41.64
C SER A 20 13.76 11.69 -41.00
N SER A 21 12.78 12.57 -40.88
CA SER A 21 11.44 12.38 -40.39
C SER A 21 10.67 11.33 -41.20
N LYS A 22 10.08 10.35 -40.50
CA LYS A 22 8.82 9.69 -40.93
C LYS A 22 7.94 9.53 -39.70
N ALA A 23 6.79 10.19 -39.78
CA ALA A 23 5.71 10.05 -38.81
C ALA A 23 5.20 8.61 -38.81
N ALA A 24 5.23 8.01 -37.61
CA ALA A 24 4.42 6.85 -37.25
C ALA A 24 3.62 7.27 -36.03
N SER A 25 2.29 7.26 -36.18
CA SER A 25 1.33 7.45 -35.14
C SER A 25 1.52 6.34 -34.08
N GLY A 26 2.21 6.67 -33.00
CA GLY A 26 2.35 5.82 -31.84
C GLY A 26 1.60 6.48 -30.67
N ASP A 27 0.66 5.77 -30.08
CA ASP A 27 -0.01 6.12 -28.86
C ASP A 27 1.03 6.50 -27.78
N SER A 28 1.15 7.77 -27.50
CA SER A 28 1.88 8.26 -26.33
C SER A 28 0.95 8.06 -25.13
N ALA A 29 1.05 6.89 -24.50
CA ALA A 29 0.65 6.76 -23.12
C ALA A 29 1.52 7.72 -22.31
N ALA A 30 0.97 8.86 -21.91
CA ALA A 30 1.57 9.72 -20.92
C ALA A 30 1.70 8.88 -19.65
N ALA A 31 2.89 8.41 -19.36
CA ALA A 31 3.21 7.85 -18.05
C ALA A 31 2.97 8.98 -17.06
N ALA A 32 1.95 8.83 -16.20
CA ALA A 32 1.88 9.58 -14.98
C ALA A 32 3.18 9.26 -14.25
N THR A 33 4.07 10.23 -14.21
CA THR A 33 5.28 10.12 -13.40
C THR A 33 4.80 10.10 -11.95
N ALA A 34 4.66 8.90 -11.38
CA ALA A 34 4.70 8.77 -9.94
C ALA A 34 6.02 9.44 -9.54
N SER A 35 5.91 10.59 -8.91
CA SER A 35 7.04 11.35 -8.43
C SER A 35 7.84 10.44 -7.51
N SER A 36 8.99 9.96 -7.96
CA SER A 36 9.99 9.39 -7.09
C SER A 36 10.54 10.55 -6.25
N ALA A 37 9.82 10.91 -5.19
CA ALA A 37 10.30 11.86 -4.23
C ALA A 37 11.55 11.26 -3.57
N ALA A 38 12.71 11.73 -3.99
CA ALA A 38 13.92 11.63 -3.17
C ALA A 38 13.56 12.21 -1.80
N ALA A 39 13.88 11.49 -0.73
CA ALA A 39 13.62 11.88 0.66
C ALA A 39 13.98 13.35 0.87
N THR A 40 12.97 14.21 0.94
CA THR A 40 13.12 15.61 1.27
C THR A 40 13.03 15.75 2.79
N PRO A 41 13.94 16.44 3.46
CA PRO A 41 13.84 16.66 4.89
C PRO A 41 12.58 17.46 5.20
N GLY A 42 11.76 16.94 6.10
CA GLY A 42 10.63 17.54 6.80
C GLY A 42 9.90 18.68 6.08
N ARG A 43 8.72 18.36 5.56
CA ARG A 43 7.80 19.38 5.02
C ARG A 43 7.53 20.47 6.05
N ALA A 44 7.77 21.73 5.69
CA ALA A 44 7.25 22.86 6.45
C ALA A 44 5.71 22.81 6.47
N ALA A 45 5.11 23.03 7.66
CA ALA A 45 3.65 23.10 7.81
C ALA A 45 3.05 24.12 6.83
N ARG A 46 1.90 23.81 6.25
CA ARG A 46 1.15 24.80 5.46
C ARG A 46 0.80 25.98 6.37
N PRO A 47 0.85 27.25 5.89
CA PRO A 47 0.67 28.43 6.72
C PRO A 47 -0.66 28.52 7.48
N ASN A 48 -1.63 27.67 7.17
CA ASN A 48 -3.00 27.70 7.72
C ASN A 48 -3.41 26.42 8.45
N ASP A 49 -2.47 25.53 8.82
CA ASP A 49 -2.78 24.35 9.63
C ASP A 49 -2.76 24.70 11.13
N PRO A 50 -3.90 24.91 11.80
CA PRO A 50 -3.93 25.26 13.22
C PRO A 50 -3.74 24.07 14.16
N VAL A 51 -3.66 22.84 13.61
CA VAL A 51 -3.50 21.64 14.43
C VAL A 51 -2.03 21.51 14.81
N ALA A 52 -1.70 21.88 16.05
CA ALA A 52 -0.43 21.50 16.66
C ALA A 52 -0.25 19.97 16.46
N ALA A 53 0.95 19.56 16.04
CA ALA A 53 1.29 18.14 15.84
C ALA A 53 0.92 17.33 17.09
N SER A 54 -0.33 16.89 17.18
CA SER A 54 -0.78 15.99 18.22
C SER A 54 -0.19 14.63 17.89
N ARG A 55 0.64 14.09 18.79
CA ARG A 55 1.07 12.70 18.69
C ARG A 55 -0.18 11.83 18.58
N PRO A 56 -0.18 10.78 17.73
CA PRO A 56 -1.30 9.86 17.63
C PRO A 56 -1.76 9.45 19.01
N SER A 57 -3.07 9.40 19.19
CA SER A 57 -3.70 9.10 20.48
C SER A 57 -3.17 7.78 21.04
N ALA A 58 -2.70 7.80 22.27
CA ALA A 58 -2.44 6.59 23.06
C ALA A 58 -3.76 5.96 23.55
N ASP A 59 -4.91 6.51 23.14
CA ASP A 59 -6.23 6.02 23.46
C ASP A 59 -6.42 4.60 22.90
N PRO A 60 -6.60 3.59 23.75
CA PRO A 60 -6.81 2.21 23.32
C PRO A 60 -8.08 2.03 22.48
N ASP A 61 -9.03 2.96 22.56
CA ASP A 61 -10.29 2.93 21.84
C ASP A 61 -10.25 3.74 20.54
N PHE A 62 -9.12 4.37 20.23
CA PHE A 62 -8.93 5.10 18.97
C PHE A 62 -9.07 4.15 17.76
N HIS A 63 -8.49 2.96 17.85
CA HIS A 63 -8.57 1.93 16.82
C HIS A 63 -9.68 0.92 17.12
N PRO A 64 -10.43 0.46 16.10
CA PRO A 64 -11.39 -0.61 16.29
C PRO A 64 -10.67 -1.89 16.75
N SER A 65 -11.22 -2.57 17.75
CA SER A 65 -10.57 -3.73 18.37
C SER A 65 -10.26 -4.88 17.40
N TRP A 66 -11.09 -5.03 16.37
CA TRP A 66 -10.90 -6.04 15.33
C TRP A 66 -9.66 -5.80 14.47
N SER A 67 -9.16 -4.54 14.38
CA SER A 67 -8.00 -4.18 13.55
C SER A 67 -6.64 -4.61 14.13
N ARG A 68 -6.60 -5.01 15.40
CA ARG A 68 -5.35 -5.23 16.16
C ARG A 68 -4.43 -6.30 15.58
N LYS A 69 -4.96 -7.26 14.84
CA LYS A 69 -4.19 -8.33 14.19
C LYS A 69 -4.53 -8.48 12.71
N SER A 70 -5.31 -7.57 12.18
CA SER A 70 -5.80 -7.64 10.80
C SER A 70 -4.70 -7.47 9.79
N VAL A 71 -4.94 -8.05 8.62
CA VAL A 71 -4.20 -7.90 7.37
C VAL A 71 -5.13 -7.39 6.28
N ILE A 72 -4.61 -6.66 5.30
CA ILE A 72 -5.39 -6.07 4.23
C ILE A 72 -5.15 -6.81 2.91
N TYR A 73 -6.22 -7.00 2.15
CA TYR A 73 -6.18 -7.40 0.76
C TYR A 73 -6.83 -6.32 -0.10
N GLU A 74 -6.06 -5.74 -1.01
CA GLU A 74 -6.54 -4.74 -1.94
C GLU A 74 -7.17 -5.39 -3.17
N VAL A 75 -8.42 -5.00 -3.46
CA VAL A 75 -9.24 -5.60 -4.51
C VAL A 75 -9.43 -4.63 -5.67
N ASN A 76 -8.91 -4.99 -6.82
CA ASN A 76 -9.22 -4.33 -8.08
C ASN A 76 -10.42 -5.01 -8.75
N VAL A 77 -11.63 -4.51 -8.50
CA VAL A 77 -12.89 -5.12 -8.99
C VAL A 77 -12.89 -5.31 -10.51
N ARG A 78 -12.47 -4.28 -11.27
CA ARG A 78 -12.41 -4.32 -12.75
C ARG A 78 -11.55 -5.47 -13.25
N GLN A 79 -10.42 -5.73 -12.59
CA GLN A 79 -9.40 -6.66 -13.10
C GLN A 79 -9.47 -8.05 -12.48
N TYR A 80 -10.23 -8.23 -11.38
CA TYR A 80 -10.20 -9.44 -10.57
C TYR A 80 -10.73 -10.67 -11.31
N THR A 81 -11.84 -10.51 -12.03
CA THR A 81 -12.47 -11.58 -12.83
C THR A 81 -12.62 -11.17 -14.29
N PRO A 82 -12.82 -12.13 -15.22
CA PRO A 82 -13.16 -11.79 -16.60
C PRO A 82 -14.39 -10.86 -16.71
N GLU A 83 -15.40 -11.07 -15.87
CA GLU A 83 -16.60 -10.23 -15.82
C GLU A 83 -16.30 -8.84 -15.27
N GLY A 84 -15.40 -8.74 -14.26
CA GLY A 84 -15.05 -7.50 -13.58
C GLY A 84 -16.20 -6.91 -12.76
N THR A 85 -17.06 -7.77 -12.18
CA THR A 85 -18.25 -7.34 -11.44
C THR A 85 -18.18 -7.75 -9.96
N LEU A 86 -18.93 -7.05 -9.10
CA LEU A 86 -19.05 -7.37 -7.67
C LEU A 86 -19.67 -8.75 -7.46
N ALA A 87 -20.67 -9.13 -8.25
CA ALA A 87 -21.27 -10.46 -8.19
C ALA A 87 -20.29 -11.58 -8.55
N ALA A 88 -19.40 -11.34 -9.52
CA ALA A 88 -18.32 -12.27 -9.85
C ALA A 88 -17.28 -12.35 -8.74
N LEU A 89 -16.87 -11.20 -8.20
CA LEU A 89 -15.93 -11.10 -7.08
C LEU A 89 -16.46 -11.84 -5.83
N GLN A 90 -17.74 -11.72 -5.52
CA GLN A 90 -18.37 -12.37 -4.36
C GLN A 90 -18.13 -13.88 -4.33
N ARG A 91 -18.04 -14.54 -5.49
CA ARG A 91 -17.75 -15.99 -5.58
C ARG A 91 -16.36 -16.36 -5.06
N HIS A 92 -15.45 -15.38 -4.94
CA HIS A 92 -14.08 -15.56 -4.45
C HIS A 92 -13.92 -15.29 -2.94
N LEU A 93 -14.95 -14.85 -2.23
CA LEU A 93 -14.89 -14.61 -0.78
C LEU A 93 -14.42 -15.85 0.01
N PRO A 94 -14.87 -17.10 -0.29
CA PRO A 94 -14.36 -18.27 0.42
C PRO A 94 -12.86 -18.50 0.23
N ARG A 95 -12.29 -18.14 -0.93
CA ARG A 95 -10.85 -18.24 -1.19
C ARG A 95 -10.08 -17.19 -0.38
N LEU A 96 -10.60 -15.97 -0.26
CA LEU A 96 -9.99 -14.88 0.51
C LEU A 96 -10.07 -15.16 2.02
N GLU A 97 -11.17 -15.72 2.50
CA GLU A 97 -11.30 -16.22 3.86
C GLU A 97 -10.24 -17.31 4.16
N LYS A 98 -10.10 -18.30 3.28
CA LYS A 98 -9.08 -19.37 3.41
C LYS A 98 -7.66 -18.81 3.36
N LEU A 99 -7.41 -17.74 2.63
CA LEU A 99 -6.11 -17.04 2.58
C LEU A 99 -5.79 -16.37 3.92
N GLY A 100 -6.80 -16.07 4.76
CA GLY A 100 -6.65 -15.41 6.04
C GLY A 100 -6.81 -13.89 5.97
N VAL A 101 -7.54 -13.38 4.97
CA VAL A 101 -7.79 -11.93 4.81
C VAL A 101 -8.79 -11.45 5.85
N ASP A 102 -8.50 -10.32 6.50
CA ASP A 102 -9.41 -9.67 7.46
C ASP A 102 -10.10 -8.45 6.87
N ILE A 103 -9.39 -7.66 6.07
CA ILE A 103 -9.90 -6.42 5.49
C ILE A 103 -9.80 -6.51 3.96
N LEU A 104 -10.95 -6.33 3.31
CA LEU A 104 -11.04 -6.15 1.87
C LEU A 104 -11.09 -4.65 1.58
N TRP A 105 -10.01 -4.09 1.04
CA TRP A 105 -10.02 -2.74 0.52
C TRP A 105 -10.43 -2.79 -0.95
N LEU A 106 -11.62 -2.32 -1.26
CA LEU A 106 -12.10 -2.16 -2.64
C LEU A 106 -11.59 -0.84 -3.22
N MET A 107 -10.86 -0.89 -4.33
CA MET A 107 -10.58 0.29 -5.15
C MET A 107 -11.90 0.98 -5.52
N PRO A 108 -11.89 2.27 -5.95
CA PRO A 108 -13.13 3.02 -6.16
C PRO A 108 -14.13 2.27 -7.02
N VAL A 109 -15.37 2.19 -6.56
CA VAL A 109 -16.48 1.49 -7.23
C VAL A 109 -17.51 2.44 -7.83
N GLN A 110 -17.34 3.74 -7.66
CA GLN A 110 -18.23 4.78 -8.12
C GLN A 110 -18.15 4.95 -9.65
N PRO A 111 -19.18 5.57 -10.28
CA PRO A 111 -19.14 5.91 -11.69
C PRO A 111 -17.98 6.82 -12.05
N ILE A 112 -17.42 6.60 -13.23
CA ILE A 112 -16.24 7.30 -13.72
C ILE A 112 -16.66 8.37 -14.72
N GLY A 113 -16.12 9.59 -14.58
CA GLY A 113 -16.36 10.71 -15.49
C GLY A 113 -16.06 10.37 -16.95
N VAL A 114 -16.72 11.07 -17.85
CA VAL A 114 -16.56 10.92 -19.30
C VAL A 114 -15.74 12.07 -19.88
N LYS A 115 -15.87 13.26 -19.30
CA LYS A 115 -15.16 14.46 -19.76
C LYS A 115 -13.66 14.32 -19.47
N ASN A 116 -12.86 14.49 -20.51
CA ASN A 116 -11.41 14.33 -20.46
C ASN A 116 -10.90 12.92 -20.06
N ARG A 117 -11.78 11.90 -20.19
CA ARG A 117 -11.48 10.52 -19.81
C ARG A 117 -10.20 10.01 -20.44
N LYS A 118 -9.30 9.42 -19.65
CA LYS A 118 -8.09 8.73 -20.11
C LYS A 118 -8.41 7.29 -20.45
N GLY A 119 -7.92 6.79 -21.59
CA GLY A 119 -8.20 5.42 -22.08
C GLY A 119 -9.69 5.17 -22.35
N LYS A 120 -10.07 3.90 -22.49
CA LYS A 120 -11.47 3.53 -22.80
C LYS A 120 -12.37 3.59 -21.58
N LEU A 121 -11.89 3.11 -20.44
CA LEU A 121 -12.71 2.93 -19.23
C LEU A 121 -12.47 4.03 -18.18
N GLY A 122 -11.43 4.83 -18.36
CA GLY A 122 -11.09 5.92 -17.44
C GLY A 122 -10.41 5.48 -16.14
N SER A 123 -9.99 6.48 -15.38
CA SER A 123 -9.45 6.31 -14.05
C SER A 123 -10.54 5.97 -13.06
N TYR A 124 -10.33 4.99 -12.19
CA TYR A 124 -11.20 4.69 -11.04
C TYR A 124 -11.37 5.91 -10.13
N TYR A 125 -10.37 6.79 -10.10
CA TYR A 125 -10.29 7.97 -9.23
C TYR A 125 -10.95 9.22 -9.84
N ALA A 126 -11.45 9.16 -11.07
CA ALA A 126 -12.24 10.24 -11.68
C ALA A 126 -13.73 10.05 -11.35
N ILE A 127 -14.11 10.30 -10.08
CA ILE A 127 -15.47 10.07 -9.57
C ILE A 127 -16.45 11.08 -10.18
N SER A 128 -17.55 10.60 -10.77
CA SER A 128 -18.62 11.45 -11.32
C SER A 128 -19.90 11.47 -10.47
N ASP A 129 -20.06 10.52 -9.54
CA ASP A 129 -21.17 10.45 -8.60
C ASP A 129 -20.73 9.67 -7.36
N TYR A 130 -20.74 10.31 -6.19
CA TYR A 130 -20.26 9.69 -4.96
C TYR A 130 -21.20 8.61 -4.40
N THR A 131 -22.49 8.62 -4.71
CA THR A 131 -23.49 7.73 -4.08
C THR A 131 -23.98 6.60 -4.99
N ALA A 132 -23.35 6.43 -6.14
CA ALA A 132 -23.69 5.36 -7.08
C ALA A 132 -22.58 4.31 -7.21
N VAL A 133 -22.95 3.11 -7.63
CA VAL A 133 -22.03 2.06 -8.07
C VAL A 133 -21.88 2.15 -9.59
N ASN A 134 -20.64 2.08 -10.08
CA ASN A 134 -20.36 2.03 -11.51
C ASN A 134 -21.13 0.87 -12.17
N PRO A 135 -21.97 1.14 -13.18
CA PRO A 135 -22.74 0.08 -13.87
C PRO A 135 -21.90 -1.07 -14.43
N GLU A 136 -20.59 -0.83 -14.71
CA GLU A 136 -19.67 -1.89 -15.12
C GLU A 136 -19.43 -2.91 -14.00
N PHE A 137 -19.55 -2.51 -12.73
CA PHE A 137 -19.31 -3.37 -11.58
C PHE A 137 -20.58 -4.01 -11.03
N GLY A 138 -21.76 -3.47 -11.38
CA GLY A 138 -23.07 -3.94 -10.92
C GLY A 138 -23.92 -2.82 -10.36
N LYS A 139 -24.75 -3.16 -9.36
CA LYS A 139 -25.69 -2.27 -8.70
C LYS A 139 -25.36 -2.17 -7.21
N ILE A 140 -26.01 -1.23 -6.53
CA ILE A 140 -25.86 -1.06 -5.07
C ILE A 140 -26.28 -2.32 -4.30
N GLU A 141 -27.24 -3.09 -4.82
CA GLU A 141 -27.67 -4.36 -4.24
C GLU A 141 -26.54 -5.41 -4.32
N ASP A 142 -25.77 -5.45 -5.41
CA ASP A 142 -24.62 -6.34 -5.57
C ASP A 142 -23.51 -5.96 -4.58
N PHE A 143 -23.31 -4.66 -4.38
CA PHE A 143 -22.34 -4.16 -3.39
C PHE A 143 -22.77 -4.54 -1.97
N ARG A 144 -24.05 -4.34 -1.60
CA ARG A 144 -24.61 -4.76 -0.30
C ARG A 144 -24.47 -6.27 -0.09
N ALA A 145 -24.75 -7.07 -1.11
CA ALA A 145 -24.61 -8.51 -1.06
C ALA A 145 -23.14 -8.93 -0.85
N PHE A 146 -22.20 -8.23 -1.51
CA PHE A 146 -20.78 -8.45 -1.32
C PHE A 146 -20.34 -8.14 0.13
N VAL A 147 -20.70 -6.98 0.67
CA VAL A 147 -20.40 -6.60 2.07
C VAL A 147 -20.98 -7.61 3.05
N ALA A 148 -22.25 -7.98 2.90
CA ALA A 148 -22.89 -8.98 3.74
C ALA A 148 -22.19 -10.34 3.65
N GLY A 149 -21.80 -10.77 2.44
CA GLY A 149 -21.05 -12.01 2.21
C GLY A 149 -19.66 -12.01 2.83
N ALA A 150 -18.97 -10.86 2.84
CA ALA A 150 -17.69 -10.66 3.54
C ALA A 150 -17.88 -10.75 5.06
N HIS A 151 -18.86 -10.04 5.62
CA HIS A 151 -19.18 -10.05 7.04
C HIS A 151 -19.54 -11.45 7.57
N GLN A 152 -20.30 -12.23 6.82
CA GLN A 152 -20.63 -13.63 7.15
C GLN A 152 -19.39 -14.52 7.31
N ARG A 153 -18.27 -14.11 6.71
CA ARG A 153 -16.96 -14.80 6.77
C ARG A 153 -15.97 -14.13 7.72
N GLY A 154 -16.42 -13.17 8.53
CA GLY A 154 -15.58 -12.45 9.47
C GLY A 154 -14.69 -11.37 8.85
N MET A 155 -14.75 -11.16 7.53
CA MET A 155 -13.99 -10.12 6.84
C MET A 155 -14.69 -8.76 6.94
N ARG A 156 -13.90 -7.69 6.94
CA ARG A 156 -14.35 -6.30 6.91
C ARG A 156 -14.16 -5.71 5.51
N VAL A 157 -14.97 -4.72 5.16
CA VAL A 157 -14.90 -4.06 3.86
C VAL A 157 -14.63 -2.57 4.06
N ILE A 158 -13.53 -2.06 3.51
CA ILE A 158 -13.28 -0.62 3.41
C ILE A 158 -13.33 -0.19 1.94
N LEU A 159 -13.85 0.99 1.69
CA LEU A 159 -14.01 1.56 0.36
C LEU A 159 -12.95 2.64 0.11
N ASP A 160 -12.37 2.63 -1.07
CA ASP A 160 -11.50 3.70 -1.51
C ASP A 160 -12.32 4.98 -1.69
N TRP A 161 -11.86 6.08 -1.08
CA TRP A 161 -12.57 7.34 -1.03
C TRP A 161 -11.73 8.49 -1.59
N VAL A 162 -12.17 9.05 -2.70
CA VAL A 162 -11.49 10.13 -3.39
C VAL A 162 -12.05 11.47 -2.94
N ALA A 163 -11.49 12.04 -1.86
CA ALA A 163 -11.96 13.33 -1.34
C ALA A 163 -11.26 14.53 -1.97
N ASN A 164 -10.04 14.37 -2.50
CA ASN A 164 -9.22 15.47 -2.99
C ASN A 164 -9.79 16.15 -4.25
N HIS A 165 -10.46 15.40 -5.11
CA HIS A 165 -10.90 15.84 -6.44
C HIS A 165 -12.11 15.05 -6.94
N THR A 166 -12.74 15.54 -8.01
CA THR A 166 -13.80 14.82 -8.74
C THR A 166 -13.49 14.81 -10.24
N ALA A 167 -14.25 14.01 -11.01
CA ALA A 167 -14.25 14.16 -12.45
C ALA A 167 -14.76 15.56 -12.88
N TYR A 168 -14.35 16.00 -14.07
CA TYR A 168 -14.77 17.31 -14.64
C TYR A 168 -16.25 17.40 -15.01
N ASP A 169 -16.97 16.28 -14.99
CA ASP A 169 -18.41 16.15 -15.25
C ASP A 169 -19.20 15.66 -14.03
N HIS A 170 -18.61 15.74 -12.83
CA HIS A 170 -19.33 15.55 -11.58
C HIS A 170 -20.43 16.63 -11.45
N GLU A 171 -21.59 16.27 -10.92
CA GLU A 171 -22.72 17.19 -10.80
C GLU A 171 -22.38 18.49 -10.04
N TRP A 172 -21.51 18.42 -9.04
CA TRP A 172 -21.07 19.58 -8.26
C TRP A 172 -20.36 20.65 -9.12
N VAL A 173 -19.76 20.30 -10.27
CA VAL A 173 -19.12 21.28 -11.15
C VAL A 173 -20.13 22.33 -11.65
N THR A 174 -21.39 21.94 -11.83
CA THR A 174 -22.47 22.82 -12.29
C THR A 174 -23.37 23.30 -11.16
N ALA A 175 -23.70 22.45 -10.19
CA ALA A 175 -24.58 22.76 -9.09
C ALA A 175 -23.90 23.61 -8.00
N HIS A 176 -22.62 23.36 -7.76
CA HIS A 176 -21.82 23.98 -6.70
C HIS A 176 -20.43 24.37 -7.22
N PRO A 177 -20.33 25.33 -8.18
CA PRO A 177 -19.06 25.71 -8.78
C PRO A 177 -18.07 26.35 -7.79
N ASP A 178 -18.54 26.78 -6.62
CA ASP A 178 -17.78 27.29 -5.49
C ASP A 178 -17.13 26.17 -4.64
N TYR A 179 -17.38 24.90 -4.94
CA TYR A 179 -16.69 23.76 -4.32
C TYR A 179 -15.30 23.51 -4.92
N TYR A 180 -14.94 24.18 -6.02
CA TYR A 180 -13.73 23.89 -6.79
C TYR A 180 -12.70 25.01 -6.76
N GLU A 181 -11.42 24.64 -6.68
CA GLU A 181 -10.33 25.58 -6.91
C GLU A 181 -10.26 25.99 -8.39
N ARG A 182 -9.94 27.27 -8.63
CA ARG A 182 -9.82 27.83 -9.97
C ARG A 182 -8.50 28.53 -10.18
N ARG A 183 -8.02 28.47 -11.42
CA ARG A 183 -6.87 29.27 -11.87
C ARG A 183 -7.29 30.74 -12.04
N ALA A 184 -6.31 31.61 -12.21
CA ALA A 184 -6.54 33.04 -12.38
C ALA A 184 -7.40 33.40 -13.60
N ASP A 185 -7.45 32.54 -14.62
CA ASP A 185 -8.30 32.70 -15.81
C ASP A 185 -9.73 32.17 -15.61
N GLY A 186 -10.06 31.70 -14.41
CA GLY A 186 -11.37 31.15 -14.06
C GLY A 186 -11.58 29.68 -14.43
N SER A 187 -10.62 29.04 -15.10
CA SER A 187 -10.70 27.61 -15.39
C SER A 187 -10.54 26.79 -14.11
N LEU A 188 -11.16 25.58 -14.09
CA LEU A 188 -10.96 24.63 -12.99
C LEU A 188 -9.49 24.21 -12.92
N MET A 189 -8.97 24.11 -11.71
CA MET A 189 -7.64 23.58 -11.46
C MET A 189 -7.65 22.04 -11.53
N ASN A 190 -6.61 21.42 -12.09
CA ASN A 190 -6.42 19.98 -11.94
C ASN A 190 -6.15 19.63 -10.48
N ALA A 191 -6.34 18.36 -10.13
CA ALA A 191 -6.04 17.87 -8.80
C ALA A 191 -4.61 18.20 -8.36
N ARG A 192 -4.43 18.39 -7.05
CA ARG A 192 -3.10 18.51 -6.42
C ARG A 192 -2.68 17.18 -5.84
N ASP A 193 -1.37 16.96 -5.79
CA ASP A 193 -0.76 15.84 -5.09
C ASP A 193 -0.71 16.05 -3.56
N ASN A 194 -0.16 15.07 -2.84
CA ASN A 194 0.01 15.15 -1.38
C ASN A 194 0.91 16.31 -0.93
N GLU A 195 1.76 16.85 -1.79
CA GLU A 195 2.62 18.02 -1.57
C GLU A 195 1.91 19.33 -1.89
N GLY A 196 0.70 19.29 -2.45
CA GLY A 196 -0.11 20.43 -2.82
C GLY A 196 0.29 21.06 -4.16
N LYS A 197 1.03 20.34 -5.00
CA LYS A 197 1.39 20.76 -6.34
C LYS A 197 0.31 20.33 -7.33
N GLU A 198 -0.08 21.22 -8.24
CA GLU A 198 -1.00 20.86 -9.33
C GLU A 198 -0.39 19.78 -10.22
N THR A 199 -1.17 18.73 -10.48
CA THR A 199 -0.75 17.56 -11.27
C THR A 199 -1.10 17.72 -12.75
N ASP A 200 -0.64 16.77 -13.56
CA ASP A 200 -1.05 16.59 -14.95
C ASP A 200 -2.26 15.64 -15.10
N TRP A 201 -3.02 15.42 -14.02
CA TRP A 201 -4.22 14.61 -14.04
C TRP A 201 -5.39 15.40 -14.65
N THR A 202 -5.42 15.44 -15.98
CA THR A 202 -6.33 16.30 -16.76
C THR A 202 -7.78 15.85 -16.78
N ASP A 203 -8.10 14.72 -16.19
CA ASP A 203 -9.44 14.12 -16.07
C ASP A 203 -10.13 14.42 -14.74
N VAL A 204 -9.46 15.12 -13.80
CA VAL A 204 -10.00 15.43 -12.46
C VAL A 204 -9.75 16.88 -12.05
N ALA A 205 -10.69 17.44 -11.27
CA ALA A 205 -10.70 18.82 -10.79
C ALA A 205 -10.57 18.89 -9.27
N GLU A 206 -9.73 19.80 -8.78
CA GLU A 206 -9.43 20.02 -7.36
C GLU A 206 -10.62 20.60 -6.59
N LEU A 207 -10.89 20.05 -5.40
CA LEU A 207 -11.91 20.54 -4.47
C LEU A 207 -11.33 21.53 -3.47
N ASP A 208 -12.11 22.60 -3.13
CA ASP A 208 -11.71 23.65 -2.21
C ASP A 208 -12.26 23.44 -0.80
N PHE A 209 -11.51 22.74 0.05
CA PHE A 209 -11.86 22.47 1.44
C PHE A 209 -11.88 23.71 2.37
N ARG A 210 -11.63 24.91 1.86
CA ARG A 210 -11.91 26.15 2.58
C ARG A 210 -13.41 26.44 2.62
N ASN A 211 -14.18 25.86 1.70
CA ASN A 211 -15.64 25.97 1.64
C ASN A 211 -16.30 25.03 2.68
N PRO A 212 -16.98 25.57 3.71
CA PRO A 212 -17.60 24.72 4.73
C PRO A 212 -18.78 23.90 4.20
N ALA A 213 -19.46 24.35 3.13
CA ALA A 213 -20.55 23.61 2.53
C ALA A 213 -20.05 22.35 1.80
N LEU A 214 -18.89 22.44 1.11
CA LEU A 214 -18.21 21.27 0.55
C LEU A 214 -17.88 20.25 1.65
N ARG A 215 -17.31 20.69 2.78
CA ARG A 215 -16.93 19.79 3.88
C ARG A 215 -18.15 19.00 4.39
N GLN A 216 -19.29 19.66 4.58
CA GLN A 216 -20.52 19.01 5.01
C GLN A 216 -21.09 18.05 3.94
N ALA A 217 -21.06 18.46 2.67
CA ALA A 217 -21.47 17.60 1.56
C ALA A 217 -20.61 16.33 1.50
N MET A 218 -19.26 16.47 1.53
CA MET A 218 -18.34 15.32 1.49
C MET A 218 -18.56 14.35 2.67
N ILE A 219 -18.78 14.86 3.88
CA ILE A 219 -19.11 14.03 5.06
C ILE A 219 -20.47 13.33 4.88
N ALA A 220 -21.45 13.99 4.26
CA ALA A 220 -22.75 13.39 3.99
C ALA A 220 -22.63 12.22 3.01
N GLU A 221 -21.84 12.36 1.95
CA GLU A 221 -21.58 11.28 0.98
C GLU A 221 -20.89 10.07 1.65
N MET A 222 -19.91 10.31 2.53
CA MET A 222 -19.27 9.22 3.30
C MET A 222 -20.27 8.52 4.22
N LYS A 223 -21.14 9.27 4.92
CA LYS A 223 -22.19 8.71 5.77
C LYS A 223 -23.16 7.85 4.98
N TRP A 224 -23.51 8.28 3.77
CA TRP A 224 -24.43 7.53 2.91
C TRP A 224 -23.92 6.11 2.65
N TRP A 225 -22.62 5.92 2.36
CA TRP A 225 -22.03 4.59 2.17
C TRP A 225 -22.12 3.73 3.44
N ILE A 226 -21.81 4.29 4.61
CA ILE A 226 -21.93 3.58 5.89
C ILE A 226 -23.38 3.13 6.11
N ASP A 227 -24.33 4.07 5.99
CA ASP A 227 -25.75 3.83 6.27
C ASP A 227 -26.39 2.89 5.25
N SER A 228 -26.01 3.02 3.98
CA SER A 228 -26.64 2.28 2.88
C SER A 228 -26.08 0.89 2.68
N THR A 229 -24.82 0.65 3.07
CA THR A 229 -24.09 -0.58 2.69
C THR A 229 -23.48 -1.33 3.86
N GLY A 230 -23.28 -0.65 4.99
CA GLY A 230 -22.67 -1.25 6.19
C GLY A 230 -21.15 -1.49 6.07
N ILE A 231 -20.42 -0.74 5.23
CA ILE A 231 -18.96 -0.82 5.14
C ILE A 231 -18.31 -0.46 6.48
N ASP A 232 -17.11 -0.98 6.70
CA ASP A 232 -16.38 -0.87 7.97
C ASP A 232 -15.37 0.28 7.97
N GLY A 233 -15.21 1.01 6.86
CA GLY A 233 -14.27 2.11 6.78
C GLY A 233 -13.94 2.60 5.40
N PHE A 234 -12.89 3.42 5.33
CA PHE A 234 -12.40 4.02 4.09
C PHE A 234 -10.87 3.99 4.01
N ARG A 235 -10.36 3.80 2.81
CA ARG A 235 -9.01 4.25 2.42
C ARG A 235 -9.19 5.57 1.69
N CYS A 236 -8.55 6.62 2.17
CA CYS A 236 -8.71 7.95 1.61
C CYS A 236 -7.55 8.29 0.68
N ASP A 237 -7.90 8.45 -0.59
CA ASP A 237 -7.00 8.79 -1.71
C ASP A 237 -6.42 10.19 -1.54
N VAL A 238 -5.13 10.37 -1.86
CA VAL A 238 -4.40 11.66 -1.76
C VAL A 238 -4.76 12.41 -0.46
N ALA A 239 -4.85 11.68 0.66
CA ALA A 239 -5.32 12.24 1.92
C ALA A 239 -4.46 13.41 2.42
N GLY A 240 -3.16 13.44 2.08
CA GLY A 240 -2.25 14.54 2.38
C GLY A 240 -2.56 15.83 1.62
N GLY A 241 -3.29 15.76 0.52
CA GLY A 241 -3.80 16.89 -0.25
C GLY A 241 -4.95 17.63 0.45
N VAL A 242 -5.73 16.92 1.27
CA VAL A 242 -6.89 17.43 1.98
C VAL A 242 -6.51 17.87 3.40
N PRO A 243 -7.03 19.00 3.94
CA PRO A 243 -6.67 19.51 5.27
C PRO A 243 -6.93 18.52 6.41
N VAL A 244 -5.99 18.41 7.35
CA VAL A 244 -6.09 17.49 8.50
C VAL A 244 -7.31 17.79 9.38
N ASP A 245 -7.66 19.05 9.56
CA ASP A 245 -8.82 19.47 10.36
C ASP A 245 -10.14 18.99 9.75
N PHE A 246 -10.26 18.94 8.40
CA PHE A 246 -11.40 18.30 7.74
C PHE A 246 -11.47 16.81 8.10
N TRP A 247 -10.33 16.09 8.06
CA TRP A 247 -10.32 14.68 8.41
C TRP A 247 -10.72 14.41 9.87
N VAL A 248 -10.31 15.29 10.80
CA VAL A 248 -10.75 15.21 12.20
C VAL A 248 -12.26 15.43 12.33
N GLU A 249 -12.82 16.41 11.60
CA GLU A 249 -14.26 16.66 11.54
C GLU A 249 -14.99 15.44 10.95
N ALA A 250 -14.52 14.91 9.82
CA ALA A 250 -15.08 13.75 9.16
C ALA A 250 -15.06 12.52 10.08
N ARG A 251 -13.90 12.17 10.68
CA ARG A 251 -13.80 11.06 11.63
C ARG A 251 -14.81 11.19 12.76
N THR A 252 -14.90 12.36 13.37
CA THR A 252 -15.83 12.62 14.48
C THR A 252 -17.27 12.34 14.05
N ALA A 253 -17.67 12.86 12.90
CA ALA A 253 -19.02 12.70 12.37
C ALA A 253 -19.35 11.26 11.94
N LEU A 254 -18.35 10.54 11.39
CA LEU A 254 -18.50 9.14 10.95
C LEU A 254 -18.52 8.17 12.14
N LYS A 255 -17.69 8.38 13.17
CA LYS A 255 -17.65 7.53 14.37
C LYS A 255 -18.93 7.57 15.18
N VAL A 256 -19.74 8.63 15.07
CA VAL A 256 -21.08 8.67 15.67
C VAL A 256 -21.98 7.61 15.02
N ARG A 257 -21.83 7.35 13.72
CA ARG A 257 -22.64 6.36 12.97
C ARG A 257 -22.06 4.95 13.10
N ALA A 258 -20.75 4.84 13.03
CA ALA A 258 -20.02 3.58 13.06
C ALA A 258 -18.81 3.69 14.03
N PRO A 259 -19.00 3.44 15.35
CA PRO A 259 -17.93 3.59 16.34
C PRO A 259 -16.68 2.74 16.04
N ALA A 260 -16.86 1.59 15.40
CA ALA A 260 -15.78 0.69 14.99
C ALA A 260 -15.24 0.97 13.57
N LEU A 261 -15.48 2.16 13.00
CA LEU A 261 -14.99 2.55 11.69
C LEU A 261 -13.45 2.60 11.66
N PHE A 262 -12.85 2.14 10.55
CA PHE A 262 -11.42 2.17 10.30
C PHE A 262 -11.09 3.15 9.16
N LEU A 263 -10.08 3.99 9.35
CA LEU A 263 -9.63 4.97 8.37
C LEU A 263 -8.15 4.78 8.03
N LEU A 264 -7.86 4.59 6.74
CA LEU A 264 -6.52 4.51 6.17
C LEU A 264 -6.26 5.74 5.30
N ALA A 265 -5.19 6.49 5.58
CA ALA A 265 -4.76 7.61 4.75
C ALA A 265 -3.69 7.19 3.74
N GLU A 266 -3.87 7.52 2.48
CA GLU A 266 -2.77 7.56 1.54
C GLU A 266 -1.92 8.82 1.77
N ALA A 267 -1.07 8.74 2.76
CA ALA A 267 -0.13 9.79 3.15
C ALA A 267 0.93 9.22 4.09
N GLU A 268 2.08 9.86 4.18
CA GLU A 268 3.12 9.59 5.19
C GLU A 268 3.29 10.73 6.19
N ASP A 269 2.35 11.65 6.26
CA ASP A 269 2.36 12.75 7.24
C ASP A 269 1.90 12.23 8.61
N PRO A 270 2.74 12.29 9.67
CA PRO A 270 2.36 11.83 11.01
C PRO A 270 1.17 12.59 11.61
N ARG A 271 0.86 13.81 11.12
CA ARG A 271 -0.32 14.59 11.55
C ARG A 271 -1.63 13.91 11.17
N MET A 272 -1.64 13.07 10.13
CA MET A 272 -2.82 12.31 9.71
C MET A 272 -3.34 11.39 10.82
N HIS A 273 -2.48 10.93 11.73
CA HIS A 273 -2.92 10.11 12.87
C HIS A 273 -3.79 10.86 13.90
N ALA A 274 -4.04 12.15 13.73
CA ALA A 274 -5.12 12.84 14.44
C ALA A 274 -6.51 12.35 14.00
N ALA A 275 -6.63 11.84 12.78
CA ALA A 275 -7.89 11.41 12.18
C ALA A 275 -7.88 9.95 11.66
N PHE A 276 -6.74 9.39 11.34
CA PHE A 276 -6.61 8.10 10.70
C PHE A 276 -6.02 7.05 11.64
N ASP A 277 -6.52 5.84 11.53
CA ASP A 277 -5.99 4.68 12.21
C ASP A 277 -4.62 4.30 11.65
N MET A 278 -4.44 4.44 10.33
CA MET A 278 -3.27 3.98 9.60
C MET A 278 -2.85 4.95 8.51
N THR A 279 -1.54 5.02 8.26
CA THR A 279 -0.93 5.71 7.12
C THR A 279 -0.06 4.76 6.31
N TYR A 280 0.26 5.14 5.07
CA TYR A 280 1.16 4.37 4.19
C TYR A 280 2.60 4.40 4.71
N GLY A 281 3.37 3.36 4.36
CA GLY A 281 4.81 3.25 4.56
C GLY A 281 5.57 3.27 3.24
N TRP A 282 5.41 4.33 2.44
CA TRP A 282 6.07 4.50 1.15
C TRP A 282 7.60 4.49 1.27
N ASP A 283 8.15 5.16 2.28
CA ASP A 283 9.59 5.21 2.51
C ASP A 283 10.18 3.82 2.73
N LEU A 284 9.48 2.94 3.51
CA LEU A 284 9.92 1.55 3.68
C LEU A 284 9.81 0.75 2.37
N HIS A 285 8.72 0.93 1.64
CA HIS A 285 8.53 0.30 0.33
C HIS A 285 9.67 0.62 -0.63
N HIS A 286 10.01 1.90 -0.79
CA HIS A 286 11.13 2.35 -1.63
C HIS A 286 12.48 1.80 -1.14
N LEU A 287 12.69 1.81 0.18
CA LEU A 287 13.91 1.26 0.79
C LEU A 287 14.05 -0.24 0.53
N MET A 288 12.97 -1.02 0.69
CA MET A 288 12.98 -2.46 0.39
C MET A 288 13.29 -2.74 -1.08
N ASN A 289 12.71 -1.97 -2.01
CA ASN A 289 13.08 -2.05 -3.43
C ASN A 289 14.57 -1.78 -3.64
N ALA A 290 15.12 -0.74 -3.02
CA ALA A 290 16.55 -0.41 -3.14
C ALA A 290 17.46 -1.49 -2.55
N ILE A 291 17.09 -2.09 -1.41
CA ILE A 291 17.83 -3.19 -0.79
C ILE A 291 17.75 -4.44 -1.68
N ALA A 292 16.57 -4.79 -2.18
CA ALA A 292 16.39 -5.95 -3.05
C ALA A 292 17.21 -5.85 -4.34
N GLN A 293 17.35 -4.63 -4.88
CA GLN A 293 18.14 -4.32 -6.07
C GLN A 293 19.64 -4.15 -5.79
N GLY A 294 20.08 -4.27 -4.55
CA GLY A 294 21.49 -4.07 -4.17
C GLY A 294 21.97 -2.61 -4.21
N LYS A 295 21.06 -1.65 -4.34
CA LYS A 295 21.38 -0.21 -4.34
C LYS A 295 21.63 0.34 -2.94
N GLN A 296 21.07 -0.32 -1.92
CA GLN A 296 21.28 -0.02 -0.51
C GLN A 296 21.49 -1.31 0.28
N GLY A 297 22.10 -1.19 1.46
CA GLY A 297 22.28 -2.28 2.41
C GLY A 297 21.25 -2.23 3.54
N THR A 298 21.11 -3.34 4.26
CA THR A 298 20.19 -3.46 5.41
C THR A 298 20.45 -2.50 6.58
N PRO A 299 21.64 -1.90 6.80
CA PRO A 299 21.80 -0.84 7.80
C PRO A 299 20.88 0.37 7.59
N ALA A 300 20.40 0.61 6.35
CA ALA A 300 19.43 1.67 6.06
C ALA A 300 18.07 1.42 6.74
N LEU A 301 17.71 0.17 7.03
CA LEU A 301 16.52 -0.17 7.81
C LEU A 301 16.60 0.35 9.25
N ASP A 302 17.80 0.37 9.84
CA ASP A 302 17.99 0.91 11.20
C ASP A 302 17.69 2.41 11.24
N ALA A 303 18.18 3.15 10.25
CA ALA A 303 17.92 4.58 10.11
C ALA A 303 16.43 4.84 9.86
N TYR A 304 15.78 4.02 9.02
CA TYR A 304 14.34 4.11 8.77
C TYR A 304 13.53 3.91 10.05
N PHE A 305 13.74 2.79 10.78
CA PHE A 305 12.96 2.49 11.98
C PHE A 305 13.24 3.48 13.11
N ALA A 306 14.48 3.96 13.27
CA ALA A 306 14.80 5.00 14.25
C ALA A 306 14.08 6.33 13.93
N ARG A 307 13.99 6.72 12.65
CA ARG A 307 13.22 7.88 12.20
C ARG A 307 11.73 7.64 12.43
N ASP A 308 11.18 6.50 12.02
CA ASP A 308 9.77 6.15 12.18
C ASP A 308 9.36 6.23 13.66
N ASP A 309 10.20 5.72 14.57
CA ASP A 309 9.98 5.83 16.03
C ASP A 309 10.01 7.27 16.54
N SER A 310 10.80 8.14 15.92
CA SER A 310 10.91 9.55 16.33
C SER A 310 9.72 10.41 15.91
N VAL A 311 9.07 10.06 14.78
CA VAL A 311 7.98 10.88 14.18
C VAL A 311 6.59 10.32 14.45
N TYR A 312 6.42 8.99 14.45
CA TYR A 312 5.12 8.37 14.70
C TYR A 312 4.96 7.99 16.17
N GLY A 313 3.84 8.37 16.76
CA GLY A 313 3.51 7.97 18.13
C GLY A 313 3.26 6.45 18.25
N PRO A 314 3.19 5.95 19.50
CA PRO A 314 3.02 4.52 19.76
C PRO A 314 1.69 3.96 19.22
N GLY A 315 0.67 4.80 19.04
CA GLY A 315 -0.63 4.41 18.51
C GLY A 315 -0.70 4.25 16.99
N ALA A 316 0.30 4.68 16.24
CA ALA A 316 0.24 4.68 14.79
C ALA A 316 0.28 3.27 14.20
N TYR A 317 -0.63 2.97 13.24
CA TYR A 317 -0.48 1.83 12.34
C TYR A 317 0.20 2.29 11.05
N ARG A 318 1.06 1.44 10.50
CA ARG A 318 1.72 1.67 9.21
C ARG A 318 1.34 0.56 8.25
N MET A 319 0.80 0.91 7.07
CA MET A 319 0.57 -0.05 6.01
C MET A 319 1.88 -0.29 5.26
N TYR A 320 2.42 -1.49 5.35
CA TYR A 320 3.60 -1.91 4.60
C TYR A 320 3.21 -2.89 3.49
N PHE A 321 3.88 -2.79 2.35
CA PHE A 321 3.50 -3.54 1.16
C PHE A 321 4.66 -3.71 0.19
N THR A 322 4.64 -4.83 -0.51
CA THR A 322 5.55 -5.08 -1.65
C THR A 322 4.95 -4.62 -2.97
N SER A 323 3.64 -4.49 -3.08
CA SER A 323 2.92 -3.96 -4.23
C SER A 323 1.56 -3.40 -3.86
N ASN A 324 0.99 -2.55 -4.70
CA ASN A 324 -0.39 -2.06 -4.70
C ASN A 324 -0.80 -1.79 -6.15
N HIS A 325 -1.99 -1.21 -6.39
CA HIS A 325 -2.48 -0.90 -7.73
C HIS A 325 -1.58 0.07 -8.51
N ASP A 326 -0.99 1.07 -7.83
CA ASP A 326 -0.09 2.04 -8.46
C ASP A 326 1.26 1.40 -8.81
N GLU A 327 1.90 0.76 -7.85
CA GLU A 327 3.18 0.09 -8.08
C GLU A 327 3.08 -0.93 -9.21
N ASN A 328 2.04 -1.77 -9.19
CA ASN A 328 1.84 -2.76 -10.23
C ASN A 328 1.64 -2.13 -11.61
N SER A 329 0.81 -1.09 -11.71
CA SER A 329 0.47 -0.50 -13.01
C SER A 329 1.61 0.34 -13.59
N TRP A 330 2.33 1.11 -12.74
CA TRP A 330 3.28 2.13 -13.19
C TRP A 330 4.75 1.71 -13.04
N ASN A 331 5.10 1.02 -11.97
CA ASN A 331 6.48 0.70 -11.61
C ASN A 331 6.86 -0.78 -11.82
N GLY A 332 5.86 -1.63 -12.07
CA GLY A 332 6.04 -3.07 -12.30
C GLY A 332 5.63 -3.94 -11.13
N SER A 333 5.55 -5.25 -11.40
CA SER A 333 5.27 -6.23 -10.35
C SER A 333 6.40 -6.28 -9.31
N GLU A 334 6.10 -6.82 -8.12
CA GLU A 334 7.12 -7.08 -7.10
C GLU A 334 8.23 -8.00 -7.61
N PHE A 335 7.94 -8.87 -8.57
CA PHE A 335 8.93 -9.74 -9.21
C PHE A 335 9.91 -8.94 -10.08
N GLU A 336 9.42 -7.91 -10.80
CA GLU A 336 10.27 -7.01 -11.59
C GLU A 336 11.14 -6.13 -10.69
N ARG A 337 10.58 -5.64 -9.59
CA ARG A 337 11.24 -4.68 -8.69
C ARG A 337 12.14 -5.33 -7.66
N MET A 338 11.73 -6.44 -7.06
CA MET A 338 12.41 -7.08 -5.93
C MET A 338 13.03 -8.45 -6.31
N GLY A 339 12.68 -9.01 -7.47
CA GLY A 339 13.19 -10.31 -7.92
C GLY A 339 12.91 -11.41 -6.90
N ALA A 340 13.92 -12.23 -6.60
CA ALA A 340 13.82 -13.33 -5.65
C ALA A 340 13.63 -12.87 -4.19
N ASN A 341 13.91 -11.60 -3.88
CA ASN A 341 13.78 -11.04 -2.54
C ASN A 341 12.35 -10.70 -2.12
N HIS A 342 11.35 -10.79 -3.02
CA HIS A 342 9.97 -10.39 -2.75
C HIS A 342 9.37 -11.03 -1.50
N LYS A 343 9.68 -12.33 -1.23
CA LYS A 343 9.19 -13.02 -0.03
C LYS A 343 9.85 -12.53 1.25
N ALA A 344 11.15 -12.27 1.24
CA ALA A 344 11.87 -11.72 2.39
C ALA A 344 11.36 -10.31 2.71
N ALA A 345 11.08 -9.49 1.68
CA ALA A 345 10.47 -8.18 1.83
C ALA A 345 9.07 -8.27 2.44
N PHE A 346 8.19 -9.16 1.96
CA PHE A 346 6.86 -9.33 2.51
C PHE A 346 6.86 -9.86 3.96
N VAL A 347 7.82 -10.71 4.31
CA VAL A 347 8.01 -11.13 5.72
C VAL A 347 8.40 -9.93 6.59
N LEU A 348 9.25 -9.02 6.09
CA LEU A 348 9.53 -7.76 6.80
C LEU A 348 8.26 -6.91 6.95
N ASP A 349 7.50 -6.72 5.87
CA ASP A 349 6.23 -5.99 5.90
C ASP A 349 5.28 -6.50 6.98
N ALA A 350 5.13 -7.81 7.10
CA ALA A 350 4.21 -8.42 8.05
C ALA A 350 4.72 -8.41 9.50
N THR A 351 6.05 -8.40 9.71
CA THR A 351 6.64 -8.60 11.03
C THR A 351 7.27 -7.36 11.65
N ALA A 352 7.48 -6.29 10.87
CA ALA A 352 7.99 -5.03 11.39
C ALA A 352 7.02 -4.41 12.42
N GLN A 353 7.55 -3.54 13.27
CA GLN A 353 6.70 -2.85 14.25
C GLN A 353 5.68 -1.91 13.57
N ARG A 354 4.54 -1.68 14.22
CA ARG A 354 3.40 -0.88 13.72
C ARG A 354 2.73 -1.42 12.45
N SER A 355 3.24 -2.51 11.90
CA SER A 355 2.81 -3.03 10.61
C SER A 355 1.39 -3.57 10.61
N MET A 356 0.63 -3.17 9.59
CA MET A 356 -0.47 -3.94 9.02
C MET A 356 -0.13 -4.19 7.55
N PRO A 357 0.18 -5.43 7.15
CA PRO A 357 0.62 -5.73 5.79
C PRO A 357 -0.53 -5.67 4.79
N LEU A 358 -0.22 -5.21 3.57
CA LEU A 358 -1.11 -5.23 2.42
C LEU A 358 -0.67 -6.29 1.41
N LEU A 359 -1.62 -7.09 0.94
CA LEU A 359 -1.49 -7.95 -0.23
C LEU A 359 -2.36 -7.41 -1.36
N TYR A 360 -1.77 -7.15 -2.52
CA TYR A 360 -2.49 -6.67 -3.70
C TYR A 360 -3.01 -7.85 -4.55
N THR A 361 -4.16 -7.65 -5.19
CA THR A 361 -4.81 -8.59 -6.13
C THR A 361 -3.81 -9.22 -7.10
N GLY A 362 -3.71 -10.55 -7.08
CA GLY A 362 -2.90 -11.34 -8.00
C GLY A 362 -1.49 -11.67 -7.51
N GLN A 363 -0.99 -11.08 -6.44
CA GLN A 363 0.33 -11.44 -5.87
C GLN A 363 0.36 -12.92 -5.46
N GLU A 364 -0.76 -13.44 -4.93
CA GLU A 364 -0.88 -14.84 -4.47
C GLU A 364 -0.86 -15.88 -5.59
N VAL A 365 -0.92 -15.45 -6.84
CA VAL A 365 -0.73 -16.30 -8.03
C VAL A 365 0.48 -15.90 -8.85
N SER A 366 1.43 -15.23 -8.23
CA SER A 366 2.68 -14.79 -8.86
C SER A 366 2.48 -13.95 -10.13
N MET A 367 1.51 -13.06 -10.11
CA MET A 367 1.19 -12.22 -11.26
C MET A 367 2.37 -11.31 -11.61
N LYS A 368 3.02 -11.57 -12.74
CA LYS A 368 4.13 -10.76 -13.27
C LYS A 368 3.69 -9.66 -14.23
N LYS A 369 2.40 -9.59 -14.48
CA LYS A 369 1.79 -8.66 -15.42
C LYS A 369 1.54 -7.33 -14.73
N ARG A 370 1.83 -6.23 -15.44
CA ARG A 370 1.37 -4.89 -15.07
C ARG A 370 -0.07 -4.73 -15.56
N LEU A 371 -1.01 -4.57 -14.64
CA LEU A 371 -2.41 -4.36 -14.99
C LEU A 371 -2.61 -2.97 -15.59
N ARG A 372 -3.29 -2.91 -16.74
CA ARG A 372 -3.56 -1.64 -17.43
C ARG A 372 -4.59 -0.82 -16.64
N PHE A 373 -4.21 0.36 -16.22
CA PHE A 373 -4.99 1.18 -15.30
C PHE A 373 -6.32 1.67 -15.92
N PHE A 374 -6.29 2.13 -17.17
CA PHE A 374 -7.44 2.74 -17.85
C PHE A 374 -8.24 1.77 -18.73
N GLU A 375 -7.91 0.48 -18.68
CA GLU A 375 -8.46 -0.54 -19.55
C GLU A 375 -8.89 -1.79 -18.77
N LYS A 376 -9.72 -2.64 -19.41
CA LYS A 376 -9.94 -4.00 -18.90
C LYS A 376 -8.71 -4.86 -19.14
N ASP A 377 -8.21 -5.48 -18.06
CA ASP A 377 -7.01 -6.31 -18.11
C ASP A 377 -7.03 -7.35 -16.96
N THR A 378 -7.59 -8.51 -17.20
CA THR A 378 -7.90 -9.50 -16.17
C THR A 378 -6.65 -10.17 -15.57
N VAL A 379 -6.67 -10.39 -14.26
CA VAL A 379 -5.69 -11.21 -13.54
C VAL A 379 -5.72 -12.65 -14.07
N ASP A 380 -4.54 -13.21 -14.32
CA ASP A 380 -4.39 -14.63 -14.64
C ASP A 380 -4.26 -15.44 -13.35
N TRP A 381 -5.34 -16.13 -12.96
CA TRP A 381 -5.40 -16.96 -11.78
C TRP A 381 -4.75 -18.35 -11.95
N THR A 382 -4.19 -18.66 -13.12
CA THR A 382 -3.53 -19.94 -13.41
C THR A 382 -2.03 -19.95 -13.10
N GLY A 383 -1.47 -18.82 -12.69
CA GLY A 383 -0.07 -18.67 -12.31
C GLY A 383 0.36 -19.54 -11.11
N PRO A 384 1.66 -19.71 -10.89
CA PRO A 384 2.17 -20.45 -9.73
C PRO A 384 1.68 -19.88 -8.43
N SER A 385 1.04 -20.71 -7.59
CA SER A 385 0.42 -20.26 -6.35
C SER A 385 1.46 -19.93 -5.29
N LEU A 386 1.32 -18.76 -4.68
CA LEU A 386 1.97 -18.33 -3.44
C LEU A 386 0.97 -18.25 -2.28
N ALA A 387 -0.26 -18.75 -2.45
CA ALA A 387 -1.32 -18.67 -1.46
C ALA A 387 -0.91 -19.27 -0.12
N ASP A 388 -0.25 -20.43 -0.12
CA ASP A 388 0.21 -21.08 1.12
C ASP A 388 1.28 -20.23 1.85
N PHE A 389 2.14 -19.54 1.10
CA PHE A 389 3.12 -18.61 1.70
C PHE A 389 2.42 -17.43 2.36
N TYR A 390 1.52 -16.74 1.65
CA TYR A 390 0.81 -15.58 2.20
C TYR A 390 -0.11 -15.97 3.35
N SER A 391 -0.85 -17.09 3.22
CA SER A 391 -1.68 -17.61 4.30
C SER A 391 -0.84 -17.93 5.55
N SER A 392 0.34 -18.55 5.40
CA SER A 392 1.23 -18.83 6.52
C SER A 392 1.75 -17.55 7.20
N VAL A 393 2.01 -16.48 6.42
CA VAL A 393 2.41 -15.17 6.97
C VAL A 393 1.24 -14.51 7.71
N PHE A 394 0.02 -14.61 7.19
CA PHE A 394 -1.18 -14.08 7.85
C PHE A 394 -1.48 -14.85 9.13
N ASP A 395 -1.40 -16.17 9.13
CA ASP A 395 -1.52 -17.00 10.34
C ASP A 395 -0.47 -16.62 11.41
N LEU A 396 0.76 -16.35 10.99
CA LEU A 396 1.80 -15.86 11.87
C LEU A 396 1.37 -14.54 12.54
N LYS A 397 0.83 -13.60 11.77
CA LYS A 397 0.33 -12.32 12.26
C LYS A 397 -0.83 -12.48 13.23
N HIS A 398 -1.80 -13.36 12.91
CA HIS A 398 -2.98 -13.59 13.72
C HIS A 398 -2.66 -14.29 15.05
N THR A 399 -1.72 -15.23 15.04
CA THR A 399 -1.46 -16.07 16.21
C THR A 399 -0.40 -15.50 17.14
N GLN A 400 0.56 -14.71 16.64
CA GLN A 400 1.65 -14.19 17.46
C GLN A 400 1.29 -12.81 18.07
N ALA A 401 1.12 -12.76 19.38
CA ALA A 401 0.80 -11.50 20.10
C ALA A 401 1.89 -10.44 19.91
N ALA A 402 3.15 -10.85 19.81
CA ALA A 402 4.28 -9.97 19.56
C ALA A 402 4.15 -9.20 18.22
N LEU A 403 3.44 -9.73 17.23
CA LEU A 403 3.28 -9.13 15.90
C LEU A 403 2.00 -8.32 15.74
N ALA A 404 1.18 -8.16 16.76
CA ALA A 404 -0.03 -7.34 16.67
C ALA A 404 0.28 -5.91 16.16
N ASN A 405 -0.71 -5.27 15.53
CA ASN A 405 -0.58 -3.98 14.88
C ASN A 405 -0.39 -2.84 15.88
N GLY A 406 0.36 -1.81 15.50
CA GLY A 406 0.57 -0.61 16.31
C GLY A 406 1.01 -0.91 17.75
N PRO A 407 0.32 -0.34 18.77
CA PRO A 407 0.72 -0.46 20.17
C PRO A 407 0.40 -1.83 20.79
N TRP A 408 -0.33 -2.68 20.08
CA TRP A 408 -0.74 -4.00 20.57
C TRP A 408 0.35 -5.05 20.44
N GLY A 409 1.34 -4.85 19.53
CA GLY A 409 2.50 -5.72 19.37
C GLY A 409 3.65 -5.38 20.30
N GLY A 410 4.72 -6.16 20.22
CA GLY A 410 5.98 -5.89 20.92
C GLY A 410 6.87 -4.90 20.15
N PRO A 411 7.84 -4.25 20.80
CA PRO A 411 8.83 -3.42 20.14
C PRO A 411 9.72 -4.29 19.23
N GLN A 412 10.24 -3.70 18.16
CA GLN A 412 11.26 -4.30 17.31
C GLN A 412 12.64 -4.03 17.91
N VAL A 413 13.34 -5.10 18.22
CA VAL A 413 14.70 -5.02 18.79
C VAL A 413 15.67 -5.70 17.82
N LYS A 414 16.57 -4.92 17.21
CA LYS A 414 17.57 -5.45 16.30
C LYS A 414 18.52 -6.39 17.04
N LEU A 415 18.89 -7.51 16.39
CA LEU A 415 19.98 -8.38 16.82
C LEU A 415 21.26 -7.99 16.08
N ALA A 416 22.37 -7.92 16.81
CA ALA A 416 23.68 -7.78 16.19
C ALA A 416 24.05 -9.06 15.44
N THR A 417 24.48 -8.93 14.17
CA THR A 417 24.87 -10.05 13.31
C THR A 417 26.18 -9.77 12.60
N ASP A 418 26.88 -10.84 12.18
CA ASP A 418 28.07 -10.77 11.31
C ASP A 418 27.74 -10.95 9.82
N GLY A 419 26.45 -10.91 9.45
CA GLY A 419 25.97 -11.14 8.08
C GLY A 419 26.17 -9.98 7.10
N GLY A 420 26.92 -8.94 7.50
CA GLY A 420 27.18 -7.77 6.64
C GLY A 420 25.95 -6.93 6.37
N ASP A 421 25.92 -6.27 5.20
CA ASP A 421 24.89 -5.32 4.79
C ASP A 421 23.72 -5.97 4.02
N ARG A 422 23.69 -7.31 3.91
CA ARG A 422 22.64 -8.06 3.23
C ARG A 422 21.75 -8.85 4.20
N VAL A 423 22.09 -8.90 5.49
CA VAL A 423 21.31 -9.61 6.51
C VAL A 423 20.70 -8.63 7.49
N TYR A 424 19.44 -8.85 7.83
CA TYR A 424 18.73 -8.11 8.86
C TYR A 424 18.05 -9.07 9.83
N ALA A 425 18.33 -8.95 11.12
CA ALA A 425 17.71 -9.79 12.13
C ALA A 425 17.21 -8.96 13.31
N PHE A 426 16.03 -9.31 13.81
CA PHE A 426 15.39 -8.63 14.93
C PHE A 426 14.47 -9.56 15.70
N THR A 427 14.10 -9.15 16.89
CA THR A 427 13.05 -9.80 17.67
C THR A 427 11.90 -8.83 17.92
N ARG A 428 10.70 -9.40 18.07
CA ARG A 428 9.56 -8.74 18.69
C ARG A 428 9.07 -9.59 19.86
N SER A 429 8.78 -8.98 21.00
CA SER A 429 8.32 -9.70 22.19
C SER A 429 7.15 -8.99 22.83
N ARG A 430 6.12 -9.74 23.17
CA ARG A 430 4.96 -9.29 23.95
C ARG A 430 4.56 -10.38 24.91
N ASP A 431 4.46 -10.05 26.19
CA ASP A 431 4.16 -11.02 27.24
C ASP A 431 5.14 -12.22 27.14
N ASP A 432 4.65 -13.45 27.07
CA ASP A 432 5.49 -14.66 26.92
C ASP A 432 5.78 -15.01 25.45
N ASN A 433 5.21 -14.30 24.51
CA ASN A 433 5.41 -14.55 23.09
C ASN A 433 6.63 -13.78 22.54
N THR A 434 7.48 -14.46 21.82
CA THR A 434 8.64 -13.88 21.11
C THR A 434 8.71 -14.41 19.70
N VAL A 435 8.91 -13.51 18.77
CA VAL A 435 9.18 -13.80 17.35
C VAL A 435 10.56 -13.27 17.00
N LEU A 436 11.45 -14.14 16.51
CA LEU A 436 12.73 -13.77 15.93
C LEU A 436 12.62 -13.88 14.42
N VAL A 437 12.98 -12.82 13.72
CA VAL A 437 12.99 -12.74 12.26
C VAL A 437 14.42 -12.52 11.80
N ALA A 438 14.88 -13.32 10.83
CA ALA A 438 16.17 -13.16 10.17
C ALA A 438 15.97 -13.20 8.64
N LEU A 439 16.41 -12.16 7.97
CA LEU A 439 16.24 -11.92 6.53
C LEU A 439 17.61 -11.90 5.85
N ASN A 440 17.69 -12.52 4.68
CA ASN A 440 18.87 -12.52 3.83
C ASN A 440 18.51 -12.03 2.43
N PHE A 441 18.98 -10.85 2.06
CA PHE A 441 18.81 -10.25 0.74
C PHE A 441 19.96 -10.56 -0.23
N ALA A 442 20.90 -11.43 0.16
CA ALA A 442 21.95 -11.92 -0.72
C ALA A 442 21.47 -13.13 -1.55
N ASP A 443 22.08 -13.31 -2.71
CA ASP A 443 21.83 -14.41 -3.64
C ASP A 443 22.47 -15.75 -3.23
N LYS A 444 23.05 -15.80 -2.02
CA LYS A 444 23.69 -16.99 -1.45
C LYS A 444 23.13 -17.29 -0.07
N PRO A 445 23.00 -18.59 0.30
CA PRO A 445 22.74 -18.96 1.68
C PRO A 445 23.84 -18.43 2.59
N THR A 446 23.45 -17.93 3.76
CA THR A 446 24.39 -17.31 4.70
C THR A 446 24.19 -17.90 6.09
N SER A 447 25.28 -18.38 6.69
CA SER A 447 25.32 -18.74 8.11
C SER A 447 25.76 -17.52 8.89
N VAL A 448 24.90 -16.98 9.73
CA VAL A 448 25.15 -15.74 10.48
C VAL A 448 25.23 -16.03 11.96
N SER A 449 26.26 -15.50 12.62
CA SER A 449 26.28 -15.39 14.07
C SER A 449 25.39 -14.22 14.50
N TYR A 450 24.55 -14.44 15.50
CA TYR A 450 23.76 -13.38 16.13
C TYR A 450 24.12 -13.27 17.62
N ARG A 451 23.88 -12.10 18.21
CA ARG A 451 24.12 -11.82 19.64
C ARG A 451 22.97 -11.07 20.26
N GLY A 452 22.77 -11.33 21.55
CA GLY A 452 21.87 -10.55 22.39
C GLY A 452 20.41 -10.98 22.31
N LEU A 453 20.12 -12.26 21.98
CA LEU A 453 18.76 -12.78 22.11
C LEU A 453 18.35 -12.79 23.58
N THR A 454 17.37 -11.95 23.94
CA THR A 454 16.96 -11.73 25.33
C THR A 454 16.18 -12.88 25.93
N ARG A 455 15.60 -13.75 25.11
CA ARG A 455 14.79 -14.90 25.51
C ARG A 455 15.32 -16.19 24.87
N PRO A 456 16.46 -16.75 25.33
CA PRO A 456 16.98 -18.02 24.81
C PRO A 456 16.07 -19.18 25.21
N GLY A 457 16.17 -20.32 24.48
CA GLY A 457 15.45 -21.55 24.78
C GLY A 457 14.85 -22.23 23.56
N GLY A 458 13.76 -22.96 23.75
CA GLY A 458 13.05 -23.68 22.70
C GLY A 458 12.22 -22.74 21.83
N TYR A 459 12.36 -22.88 20.51
CA TYR A 459 11.60 -22.18 19.49
C TYR A 459 11.11 -23.17 18.43
N THR A 460 10.12 -22.75 17.66
CA THR A 460 9.71 -23.45 16.44
C THR A 460 9.98 -22.54 15.24
N GLU A 461 10.69 -23.04 14.22
CA GLU A 461 10.79 -22.32 12.96
C GLU A 461 9.42 -22.38 12.26
N TRP A 462 8.85 -21.19 11.99
CA TRP A 462 7.45 -21.05 11.64
C TRP A 462 7.06 -21.78 10.36
N PHE A 463 7.85 -21.67 9.30
CA PHE A 463 7.50 -22.21 7.99
C PHE A 463 7.81 -23.70 7.84
N THR A 464 8.89 -24.19 8.44
CA THR A 464 9.29 -25.60 8.37
C THR A 464 8.73 -26.43 9.52
N LYS A 465 8.20 -25.79 10.56
CA LYS A 465 7.73 -26.40 11.82
C LYS A 465 8.82 -27.17 12.58
N ALA A 466 10.08 -26.93 12.22
CA ALA A 466 11.20 -27.55 12.90
C ALA A 466 11.45 -26.94 14.28
N SER A 467 11.68 -27.80 15.29
CA SER A 467 12.13 -27.34 16.61
C SER A 467 13.56 -26.83 16.56
N ALA A 468 13.82 -25.75 17.26
CA ALA A 468 15.16 -25.15 17.39
C ALA A 468 15.43 -24.76 18.85
N SER A 469 16.66 -24.92 19.31
CA SER A 469 17.12 -24.36 20.57
C SER A 469 18.02 -23.16 20.26
N LEU A 470 17.57 -21.97 20.64
CA LEU A 470 18.30 -20.71 20.39
C LEU A 470 18.93 -20.23 21.69
N ALA A 471 20.26 -20.04 21.67
CA ALA A 471 21.01 -19.46 22.78
C ALA A 471 20.94 -17.92 22.74
N THR A 472 21.43 -17.25 23.78
CA THR A 472 21.58 -15.77 23.80
C THR A 472 22.43 -15.29 22.63
N ASP A 473 23.53 -15.98 22.35
CA ASP A 473 24.38 -15.81 21.20
C ASP A 473 24.43 -17.13 20.43
N GLY A 474 24.27 -17.11 19.13
CA GLY A 474 24.18 -18.33 18.34
C GLY A 474 24.40 -18.12 16.86
N LYS A 475 24.02 -19.12 16.06
CA LYS A 475 24.10 -19.08 14.60
C LYS A 475 22.75 -19.45 13.99
N ILE A 476 22.44 -18.82 12.87
CA ILE A 476 21.26 -19.10 12.05
C ILE A 476 21.70 -19.24 10.60
N GLU A 477 21.26 -20.31 9.93
CA GLU A 477 21.40 -20.44 8.49
C GLU A 477 20.17 -19.88 7.81
N ILE A 478 20.36 -18.88 6.93
CA ILE A 478 19.28 -18.20 6.20
C ILE A 478 19.46 -18.51 4.71
N PRO A 479 18.43 -19.02 4.02
CA PRO A 479 18.50 -19.28 2.58
C PRO A 479 18.87 -18.02 1.77
N ALA A 480 19.36 -18.22 0.55
CA ALA A 480 19.54 -17.15 -0.42
C ALA A 480 18.20 -16.43 -0.69
N ASN A 481 18.19 -15.09 -0.75
CA ASN A 481 17.01 -14.29 -0.98
C ASN A 481 15.83 -14.73 -0.09
N GLY A 482 16.10 -15.03 1.17
CA GLY A 482 15.18 -15.77 2.02
C GLY A 482 15.12 -15.27 3.46
N TYR A 483 14.47 -16.08 4.26
CA TYR A 483 14.17 -15.73 5.65
C TYR A 483 14.15 -16.96 6.56
N ARG A 484 14.20 -16.69 7.86
CA ARG A 484 13.84 -17.59 8.96
C ARG A 484 12.99 -16.83 9.95
N VAL A 485 11.93 -17.46 10.44
CA VAL A 485 11.07 -16.91 11.48
C VAL A 485 10.91 -17.95 12.57
N PHE A 486 11.35 -17.63 13.77
CA PHE A 486 11.25 -18.50 14.93
C PHE A 486 10.26 -17.91 15.92
N VAL A 487 9.37 -18.75 16.42
CA VAL A 487 8.32 -18.38 17.37
C VAL A 487 8.44 -19.17 18.66
N ARG A 488 8.10 -18.50 19.75
CA ARG A 488 8.09 -19.06 21.09
C ARG A 488 6.92 -18.53 21.90
#